data_f5d784c835cae34abcea3510fac0d7ac
#
_entry.id   f5d784c835cae34abcea3510fac0d7ac
#
_cell.length_a   1.000
_cell.length_b   1.000
_cell.length_c   1.000
_cell.angle_alpha   90.00
_cell.angle_beta   90.00
_cell.angle_gamma   90.00
#
_symmetry.space_group_name_H-M   'P 1'
#
loop_
_entity.id
_entity.type
_entity.pdbx_description
1 polymer ?
#
loop_
_entity_poly.entity_id
_entity_poly.type
_entity_poly.pdbx_seq_one_letter_code
_entity_poly.pdbx_strand_id
1 'polypeptide(L)'
;MFENIMFLLAGMGAFLVGFKILSENIGKLANNAMRKMFARISNNRLAGVAVGAGATALLQSSAATTVMLIGFVNAGLITLYQAVPIIMGANIGTTITAIILSLDALDVPLVAMSLAFFGMLISMIVKKERTKTLFLAIAGIGLVFFGLKVMSVQMKVVANEPFVSEALSAITFPILLLVLGAALTIVMQSSTAVTGILLSMAGSGLVIGGGGNSIYFVILGTNIGTCLTAIISSVGARTNAKRAAMIHLLFNVVGSLIFLLVLWLWSGFNDFWSSLIVSPKMEIALFHMSFNLISTLIFLPLTNVFVKVTQRLVPAKKAKKRSSLVALDDRLLRTPGVAVGAVLLASKDMGDVSFKALETAFTGFIEKDKEKRTAVAEYAAQSNEINVDITSYLVKLSSKNIGYDLEKIVSAVHTTITDIARLAELADNITRYTEHYIEQELSFSEPVMKELVDMFGKIKELFAASMVSLDLKKDYDISLAQRLEDEIDDFKRSLLNGHMKRLNEGKCPPESSGVFINLVNNLERAGDHLMFIANAFYDANK
;
A
#
# COMPACT_ATOMS: atom_id res chain seq x y z
N MET A 1 -2.80 -22.68 -41.67
CA MET A 1 -2.41 -22.98 -40.25
C MET A 1 -1.37 -22.01 -39.71
N PHE A 2 -0.16 -21.92 -40.25
CA PHE A 2 0.88 -21.02 -39.75
C PHE A 2 0.42 -19.56 -39.67
N GLU A 3 -0.17 -19.03 -40.71
CA GLU A 3 -0.69 -17.63 -40.72
C GLU A 3 -1.74 -17.39 -39.63
N ASN A 4 -2.69 -18.31 -39.44
CA ASN A 4 -3.72 -18.19 -38.40
C ASN A 4 -3.13 -18.24 -36.97
N ILE A 5 -2.08 -19.04 -36.75
CA ILE A 5 -1.34 -19.06 -35.50
C ILE A 5 -0.62 -17.71 -35.28
N MET A 6 -0.01 -17.13 -36.31
CA MET A 6 0.63 -15.81 -36.22
C MET A 6 -0.38 -14.71 -35.91
N PHE A 7 -1.56 -14.71 -36.54
CA PHE A 7 -2.62 -13.77 -36.19
C PHE A 7 -3.19 -14.00 -34.80
N LEU A 8 -3.29 -15.26 -34.34
CA LEU A 8 -3.68 -15.57 -32.96
C LEU A 8 -2.69 -14.98 -31.96
N LEU A 9 -1.39 -15.17 -32.20
CA LEU A 9 -0.32 -14.59 -31.36
C LEU A 9 -0.32 -13.07 -31.42
N ALA A 10 -0.58 -12.46 -32.59
CA ALA A 10 -0.71 -11.02 -32.75
C ALA A 10 -1.92 -10.47 -31.96
N GLY A 11 -3.08 -11.16 -32.03
CA GLY A 11 -4.26 -10.83 -31.21
C GLY A 11 -3.98 -10.92 -29.71
N MET A 12 -3.29 -11.97 -29.28
CA MET A 12 -2.85 -12.12 -27.89
C MET A 12 -1.87 -11.01 -27.48
N GLY A 13 -0.93 -10.65 -28.35
CA GLY A 13 -0.01 -9.54 -28.14
C GLY A 13 -0.76 -8.22 -27.98
N ALA A 14 -1.70 -7.92 -28.87
CA ALA A 14 -2.55 -6.72 -28.78
C ALA A 14 -3.38 -6.68 -27.48
N PHE A 15 -3.99 -7.82 -27.09
CA PHE A 15 -4.71 -7.97 -25.84
C PHE A 15 -3.81 -7.68 -24.62
N LEU A 16 -2.64 -8.29 -24.54
CA LEU A 16 -1.71 -8.11 -23.42
C LEU A 16 -1.20 -6.68 -23.32
N VAL A 17 -0.84 -6.05 -24.44
CA VAL A 17 -0.41 -4.65 -24.49
C VAL A 17 -1.54 -3.72 -24.08
N GLY A 18 -2.74 -3.93 -24.64
CA GLY A 18 -3.93 -3.15 -24.28
C GLY A 18 -4.26 -3.26 -22.80
N PHE A 19 -4.21 -4.47 -22.25
CA PHE A 19 -4.45 -4.70 -20.84
C PHE A 19 -3.38 -4.04 -19.93
N LYS A 20 -2.13 -4.06 -20.35
CA LYS A 20 -1.04 -3.37 -19.65
C LYS A 20 -1.26 -1.86 -19.65
N ILE A 21 -1.55 -1.26 -20.81
CA ILE A 21 -1.84 0.17 -20.92
C ILE A 21 -3.03 0.56 -20.04
N LEU A 22 -4.12 -0.22 -20.08
CA LEU A 22 -5.31 -0.02 -19.26
C LEU A 22 -4.98 -0.03 -17.77
N SER A 23 -4.36 -1.11 -17.29
CA SER A 23 -4.05 -1.32 -15.87
C SER A 23 -3.10 -0.24 -15.32
N GLU A 24 -2.04 0.12 -16.04
CA GLU A 24 -1.08 1.14 -15.61
C GLU A 24 -1.73 2.53 -15.50
N ASN A 25 -2.60 2.89 -16.45
CA ASN A 25 -3.21 4.22 -16.47
C ASN A 25 -4.40 4.34 -15.50
N ILE A 26 -5.21 3.30 -15.35
CA ILE A 26 -6.23 3.26 -14.29
C ILE A 26 -5.55 3.31 -12.92
N GLY A 27 -4.45 2.58 -12.70
CA GLY A 27 -3.69 2.63 -11.47
C GLY A 27 -3.22 4.05 -11.11
N LYS A 28 -2.71 4.81 -12.09
CA LYS A 28 -2.33 6.23 -11.89
C LYS A 28 -3.52 7.11 -11.50
N LEU A 29 -4.66 6.94 -12.17
CA LEU A 29 -5.89 7.70 -11.86
C LEU A 29 -6.46 7.35 -10.48
N ALA A 30 -6.29 6.09 -10.04
CA ALA A 30 -6.84 5.56 -8.81
C ALA A 30 -5.99 5.83 -7.56
N ASN A 31 -4.75 6.33 -7.69
CA ASN A 31 -3.78 6.47 -6.57
C ASN A 31 -4.39 7.16 -5.33
N ASN A 32 -5.12 8.27 -5.50
CA ASN A 32 -5.74 8.97 -4.38
C ASN A 32 -6.94 8.20 -3.79
N ALA A 33 -7.73 7.52 -4.63
CA ALA A 33 -8.84 6.68 -4.16
C ALA A 33 -8.31 5.49 -3.36
N MET A 34 -7.25 4.85 -3.84
CA MET A 34 -6.57 3.76 -3.17
C MET A 34 -6.06 4.18 -1.78
N ARG A 35 -5.35 5.30 -1.68
CA ARG A 35 -4.87 5.83 -0.40
C ARG A 35 -6.04 6.03 0.59
N LYS A 36 -7.15 6.63 0.14
CA LYS A 36 -8.34 6.83 0.98
C LYS A 36 -9.01 5.53 1.38
N MET A 37 -9.07 4.54 0.51
CA MET A 37 -9.64 3.22 0.80
C MET A 37 -8.83 2.50 1.87
N PHE A 38 -7.50 2.46 1.70
CA PHE A 38 -6.62 1.80 2.67
C PHE A 38 -6.51 2.55 4.01
N ALA A 39 -6.62 3.89 4.01
CA ALA A 39 -6.68 4.68 5.24
C ALA A 39 -7.95 4.42 6.09
N ARG A 40 -9.00 3.84 5.49
CA ARG A 40 -10.25 3.48 6.16
C ARG A 40 -10.32 2.01 6.57
N ILE A 41 -9.21 1.29 6.51
CA ILE A 41 -9.16 -0.11 6.96
C ILE A 41 -9.53 -0.15 8.44
N SER A 42 -10.65 -0.80 8.71
CA SER A 42 -11.18 -1.03 10.05
C SER A 42 -11.13 -2.53 10.39
N ASN A 43 -11.49 -2.88 11.61
CA ASN A 43 -11.64 -4.29 12.00
C ASN A 43 -12.93 -4.94 11.41
N ASN A 44 -13.72 -4.18 10.65
CA ASN A 44 -14.91 -4.70 10.00
C ASN A 44 -14.52 -5.56 8.77
N ARG A 45 -14.84 -6.85 8.83
CA ARG A 45 -14.49 -7.82 7.78
C ARG A 45 -15.15 -7.52 6.44
N LEU A 46 -16.42 -7.09 6.43
CA LEU A 46 -17.13 -6.74 5.20
C LEU A 46 -16.51 -5.50 4.53
N ALA A 47 -16.14 -4.49 5.33
CA ALA A 47 -15.40 -3.34 4.82
C ALA A 47 -14.04 -3.76 4.22
N GLY A 48 -13.35 -4.72 4.85
CA GLY A 48 -12.12 -5.30 4.31
C GLY A 48 -12.32 -5.95 2.95
N VAL A 49 -13.37 -6.77 2.79
CA VAL A 49 -13.73 -7.38 1.51
C VAL A 49 -14.03 -6.31 0.46
N ALA A 50 -14.82 -5.29 0.80
CA ALA A 50 -15.14 -4.19 -0.12
C ALA A 50 -13.87 -3.40 -0.55
N VAL A 51 -12.96 -3.14 0.39
CA VAL A 51 -11.66 -2.50 0.09
C VAL A 51 -10.82 -3.36 -0.85
N GLY A 52 -10.71 -4.67 -0.59
CA GLY A 52 -9.96 -5.59 -1.44
C GLY A 52 -10.56 -5.69 -2.85
N ALA A 53 -11.88 -5.84 -2.95
CA ALA A 53 -12.58 -5.92 -4.24
C ALA A 53 -12.44 -4.60 -5.03
N GLY A 54 -12.67 -3.46 -4.38
CA GLY A 54 -12.55 -2.15 -5.01
C GLY A 54 -11.11 -1.83 -5.43
N ALA A 55 -10.12 -2.14 -4.58
CA ALA A 55 -8.71 -1.95 -4.92
C ALA A 55 -8.30 -2.78 -6.13
N THR A 56 -8.70 -4.05 -6.19
CA THR A 56 -8.39 -4.93 -7.33
C THR A 56 -9.13 -4.50 -8.60
N ALA A 57 -10.40 -4.12 -8.49
CA ALA A 57 -11.15 -3.58 -9.62
C ALA A 57 -10.52 -2.30 -10.20
N LEU A 58 -10.01 -1.42 -9.32
CA LEU A 58 -9.31 -0.20 -9.73
C LEU A 58 -7.92 -0.50 -10.32
N LEU A 59 -7.15 -1.40 -9.72
CA LEU A 59 -5.81 -1.77 -10.22
C LEU A 59 -5.87 -2.73 -11.40
N GLN A 60 -7.02 -3.35 -11.65
CA GLN A 60 -7.17 -4.42 -12.64
C GLN A 60 -6.17 -5.58 -12.45
N SER A 61 -5.68 -5.75 -11.21
CA SER A 61 -4.65 -6.74 -10.88
C SER A 61 -4.71 -7.17 -9.42
N SER A 62 -5.17 -8.39 -9.17
CA SER A 62 -5.14 -9.00 -7.83
C SER A 62 -3.71 -9.24 -7.35
N ALA A 63 -2.79 -9.56 -8.27
CA ALA A 63 -1.37 -9.70 -7.93
C ALA A 63 -0.80 -8.38 -7.38
N ALA A 64 -1.06 -7.24 -8.03
CA ALA A 64 -0.63 -5.93 -7.55
C ALA A 64 -1.25 -5.60 -6.19
N THR A 65 -2.56 -5.83 -6.02
CA THR A 65 -3.27 -5.61 -4.74
C THR A 65 -2.69 -6.47 -3.63
N THR A 66 -2.44 -7.76 -3.90
CA THR A 66 -1.92 -8.68 -2.88
C THR A 66 -0.47 -8.37 -2.51
N VAL A 67 0.39 -8.02 -3.49
CA VAL A 67 1.77 -7.61 -3.24
C VAL A 67 1.82 -6.35 -2.39
N MET A 68 0.96 -5.37 -2.69
CA MET A 68 0.81 -4.16 -1.90
C MET A 68 0.35 -4.47 -0.47
N LEU A 69 -0.64 -5.35 -0.33
CA LEU A 69 -1.14 -5.79 0.97
C LEU A 69 -0.06 -6.50 1.81
N ILE A 70 0.74 -7.36 1.17
CA ILE A 70 1.91 -7.99 1.79
C ILE A 70 2.89 -6.91 2.27
N GLY A 71 3.12 -5.86 1.48
CA GLY A 71 3.91 -4.70 1.86
C GLY A 71 3.35 -3.98 3.09
N PHE A 72 2.03 -3.75 3.15
CA PHE A 72 1.38 -3.14 4.33
C PHE A 72 1.54 -3.99 5.60
N VAL A 73 1.31 -5.30 5.49
CA VAL A 73 1.52 -6.22 6.61
C VAL A 73 2.99 -6.26 7.04
N ASN A 74 3.91 -6.19 6.06
CA ASN A 74 5.35 -6.16 6.30
C ASN A 74 5.80 -4.88 7.01
N ALA A 75 5.23 -3.75 6.60
CA ALA A 75 5.45 -2.45 7.21
C ALA A 75 4.75 -2.29 8.58
N GLY A 76 3.85 -3.20 8.95
CA GLY A 76 3.08 -3.10 10.18
C GLY A 76 1.89 -2.13 10.12
N LEU A 77 1.56 -1.62 8.92
CA LEU A 77 0.45 -0.67 8.70
C LEU A 77 -0.91 -1.31 8.91
N ILE A 78 -1.00 -2.60 8.65
CA ILE A 78 -2.20 -3.40 8.88
C ILE A 78 -1.83 -4.72 9.56
N THR A 79 -2.75 -5.21 10.36
CA THR A 79 -2.61 -6.51 11.01
C THR A 79 -2.90 -7.66 10.05
N LEU A 80 -2.41 -8.85 10.38
CA LEU A 80 -2.74 -10.05 9.60
C LEU A 80 -4.25 -10.33 9.57
N TYR A 81 -4.98 -10.04 10.66
CA TYR A 81 -6.44 -10.20 10.72
C TYR A 81 -7.19 -9.28 9.76
N GLN A 82 -6.72 -8.04 9.60
CA GLN A 82 -7.27 -7.09 8.63
C GLN A 82 -6.92 -7.48 7.19
N ALA A 83 -5.79 -8.12 6.97
CA ALA A 83 -5.36 -8.56 5.65
C ALA A 83 -6.22 -9.68 5.07
N VAL A 84 -6.72 -10.62 5.90
CA VAL A 84 -7.52 -11.77 5.43
C VAL A 84 -8.74 -11.36 4.59
N PRO A 85 -9.67 -10.53 5.10
CA PRO A 85 -10.85 -10.13 4.32
C PRO A 85 -10.49 -9.31 3.08
N ILE A 86 -9.39 -8.55 3.11
CA ILE A 86 -8.93 -7.78 1.95
C ILE A 86 -8.42 -8.71 0.85
N ILE A 87 -7.70 -9.79 1.20
CA ILE A 87 -7.26 -10.84 0.26
C ILE A 87 -8.47 -11.52 -0.40
N MET A 88 -9.48 -11.88 0.41
CA MET A 88 -10.71 -12.48 -0.10
C MET A 88 -11.42 -11.53 -1.07
N GLY A 89 -11.53 -10.26 -0.72
CA GLY A 89 -12.10 -9.23 -1.59
C GLY A 89 -11.30 -9.03 -2.87
N ALA A 90 -9.97 -9.07 -2.82
CA ALA A 90 -9.13 -8.93 -3.99
C ALA A 90 -9.39 -10.01 -5.06
N ASN A 91 -9.69 -11.24 -4.63
CA ASN A 91 -10.08 -12.31 -5.55
C ASN A 91 -11.44 -12.01 -6.23
N ILE A 92 -12.42 -11.49 -5.49
CA ILE A 92 -13.71 -11.04 -6.08
C ILE A 92 -13.44 -9.91 -7.10
N GLY A 93 -12.61 -8.91 -6.75
CA GLY A 93 -12.31 -7.78 -7.63
C GLY A 93 -11.71 -8.18 -8.98
N THR A 94 -10.96 -9.28 -9.04
CA THR A 94 -10.40 -9.82 -10.29
C THR A 94 -11.49 -10.25 -11.27
N THR A 95 -12.61 -10.76 -10.77
CA THR A 95 -13.68 -11.29 -11.62
C THR A 95 -14.46 -10.21 -12.36
N ILE A 96 -14.44 -8.97 -11.87
CA ILE A 96 -15.04 -7.81 -12.54
C ILE A 96 -14.42 -7.64 -13.94
N THR A 97 -13.13 -7.87 -14.07
CA THR A 97 -12.46 -7.82 -15.37
C THR A 97 -12.97 -8.90 -16.32
N ALA A 98 -13.15 -10.13 -15.83
CA ALA A 98 -13.71 -11.22 -16.64
C ALA A 98 -15.12 -10.89 -17.14
N ILE A 99 -15.96 -10.27 -16.29
CA ILE A 99 -17.30 -9.81 -16.69
C ILE A 99 -17.21 -8.75 -17.78
N ILE A 100 -16.35 -7.73 -17.64
CA ILE A 100 -16.15 -6.69 -18.66
C ILE A 100 -15.72 -7.32 -19.99
N LEU A 101 -14.78 -8.28 -19.96
CA LEU A 101 -14.31 -8.97 -21.16
C LEU A 101 -15.40 -9.86 -21.80
N SER A 102 -16.34 -10.38 -21.00
CA SER A 102 -17.45 -11.19 -21.52
C SER A 102 -18.55 -10.37 -22.19
N LEU A 103 -18.59 -9.03 -21.99
CA LEU A 103 -19.54 -8.12 -22.64
C LEU A 103 -19.29 -8.01 -24.15
N ASP A 104 -18.17 -8.52 -24.68
CA ASP A 104 -17.92 -8.69 -26.11
C ASP A 104 -19.03 -9.49 -26.83
N ALA A 105 -19.84 -10.27 -26.07
CA ALA A 105 -21.01 -10.97 -26.59
C ALA A 105 -22.20 -10.06 -26.97
N LEU A 106 -22.17 -8.76 -26.63
CA LEU A 106 -23.27 -7.78 -26.81
C LEU A 106 -23.14 -6.90 -28.07
N ASP A 107 -22.41 -7.33 -29.13
CA ASP A 107 -22.17 -6.54 -30.38
C ASP A 107 -21.58 -5.11 -30.15
N VAL A 108 -20.97 -4.86 -29.00
CA VAL A 108 -20.25 -3.60 -28.67
C VAL A 108 -18.84 -3.49 -29.33
N PRO A 109 -18.27 -4.53 -29.96
CA PRO A 109 -16.85 -4.60 -30.27
C PRO A 109 -16.35 -3.51 -31.22
N LEU A 110 -17.15 -3.11 -32.23
CA LEU A 110 -16.68 -2.15 -33.23
C LEU A 110 -16.45 -0.75 -32.64
N VAL A 111 -17.38 -0.29 -31.81
CA VAL A 111 -17.25 0.99 -31.11
C VAL A 111 -16.12 0.90 -30.07
N ALA A 112 -16.06 -0.21 -29.31
CA ALA A 112 -15.02 -0.40 -28.32
C ALA A 112 -13.62 -0.46 -28.95
N MET A 113 -13.46 -1.13 -30.09
CA MET A 113 -12.18 -1.19 -30.81
C MET A 113 -11.74 0.17 -31.34
N SER A 114 -12.68 1.02 -31.80
CA SER A 114 -12.36 2.38 -32.27
C SER A 114 -11.81 3.28 -31.16
N LEU A 115 -12.09 2.96 -29.89
CA LEU A 115 -11.53 3.65 -28.73
C LEU A 115 -9.99 3.53 -28.66
N ALA A 116 -9.40 2.50 -29.27
CA ALA A 116 -7.94 2.38 -29.35
C ALA A 116 -7.34 3.55 -30.12
N PHE A 117 -7.92 3.88 -31.29
CA PHE A 117 -7.47 4.99 -32.12
C PHE A 117 -7.77 6.35 -31.49
N PHE A 118 -9.03 6.60 -31.15
CA PHE A 118 -9.43 7.90 -30.61
C PHE A 118 -8.80 8.20 -29.26
N GLY A 119 -8.73 7.20 -28.38
CA GLY A 119 -8.07 7.34 -27.08
C GLY A 119 -6.59 7.68 -27.24
N MET A 120 -5.88 6.98 -28.13
CA MET A 120 -4.46 7.27 -28.40
C MET A 120 -4.29 8.66 -29.02
N LEU A 121 -5.07 9.01 -30.05
CA LEU A 121 -4.99 10.29 -30.75
C LEU A 121 -5.22 11.46 -29.77
N ILE A 122 -6.28 11.39 -28.95
CA ILE A 122 -6.59 12.44 -27.98
C ILE A 122 -5.49 12.53 -26.92
N SER A 123 -4.94 11.40 -26.47
CA SER A 123 -3.84 11.38 -25.49
C SER A 123 -2.57 12.09 -25.97
N MET A 124 -2.34 12.14 -27.29
CA MET A 124 -1.19 12.83 -27.89
C MET A 124 -1.40 14.36 -27.99
N ILE A 125 -2.65 14.82 -28.07
CA ILE A 125 -3.01 16.23 -28.24
C ILE A 125 -3.17 16.94 -26.89
N VAL A 126 -3.66 16.22 -25.87
CA VAL A 126 -4.00 16.79 -24.57
C VAL A 126 -2.75 17.03 -23.73
N LYS A 127 -2.58 18.26 -23.22
CA LYS A 127 -1.45 18.67 -22.38
C LYS A 127 -1.62 18.29 -20.89
N LYS A 128 -2.87 18.16 -20.40
CA LYS A 128 -3.15 17.88 -18.99
C LYS A 128 -2.93 16.39 -18.71
N GLU A 129 -1.92 16.07 -17.87
CA GLU A 129 -1.51 14.69 -17.59
C GLU A 129 -2.64 13.76 -17.12
N ARG A 130 -3.54 14.24 -16.25
CA ARG A 130 -4.69 13.44 -15.80
C ARG A 130 -5.63 13.06 -16.94
N THR A 131 -5.90 14.00 -17.85
CA THR A 131 -6.74 13.77 -19.02
C THR A 131 -6.05 12.85 -20.03
N LYS A 132 -4.75 13.05 -20.26
CA LYS A 132 -3.91 12.17 -21.08
C LYS A 132 -3.95 10.72 -20.55
N THR A 133 -3.76 10.53 -19.25
CA THR A 133 -3.83 9.23 -18.58
C THR A 133 -5.20 8.57 -18.75
N LEU A 134 -6.29 9.34 -18.67
CA LEU A 134 -7.65 8.84 -18.91
C LEU A 134 -7.81 8.32 -20.36
N PHE A 135 -7.36 9.10 -21.35
CA PHE A 135 -7.48 8.69 -22.75
C PHE A 135 -6.55 7.52 -23.11
N LEU A 136 -5.40 7.39 -22.47
CA LEU A 136 -4.57 6.18 -22.56
C LEU A 136 -5.28 4.95 -21.99
N ALA A 137 -5.98 5.08 -20.87
CA ALA A 137 -6.79 3.98 -20.33
C ALA A 137 -7.90 3.57 -21.30
N ILE A 138 -8.59 4.55 -21.92
CA ILE A 138 -9.61 4.33 -22.95
C ILE A 138 -9.00 3.62 -24.17
N ALA A 139 -7.81 4.05 -24.62
CA ALA A 139 -7.09 3.38 -25.71
C ALA A 139 -6.75 1.93 -25.35
N GLY A 140 -6.35 1.68 -24.11
CA GLY A 140 -6.11 0.34 -23.60
C GLY A 140 -7.34 -0.56 -23.69
N ILE A 141 -8.53 -0.06 -23.30
CA ILE A 141 -9.80 -0.80 -23.45
C ILE A 141 -10.03 -1.17 -24.92
N GLY A 142 -9.89 -0.22 -25.84
CA GLY A 142 -10.07 -0.48 -27.27
C GLY A 142 -9.14 -1.57 -27.79
N LEU A 143 -7.87 -1.53 -27.39
CA LEU A 143 -6.88 -2.51 -27.82
C LEU A 143 -7.14 -3.90 -27.21
N VAL A 144 -7.65 -3.97 -25.97
CA VAL A 144 -8.10 -5.23 -25.33
C VAL A 144 -9.20 -5.88 -26.16
N PHE A 145 -10.26 -5.14 -26.52
CA PHE A 145 -11.37 -5.68 -27.32
C PHE A 145 -10.93 -6.04 -28.74
N PHE A 146 -10.04 -5.26 -29.34
CA PHE A 146 -9.42 -5.60 -30.63
C PHE A 146 -8.68 -6.93 -30.57
N GLY A 147 -7.81 -7.11 -29.56
CA GLY A 147 -7.07 -8.35 -29.34
C GLY A 147 -7.98 -9.56 -29.14
N LEU A 148 -9.04 -9.42 -28.31
CA LEU A 148 -10.03 -10.47 -28.09
C LEU A 148 -10.78 -10.84 -29.39
N LYS A 149 -11.14 -9.87 -30.22
CA LYS A 149 -11.81 -10.12 -31.50
C LYS A 149 -10.93 -10.88 -32.45
N VAL A 150 -9.67 -10.44 -32.61
CA VAL A 150 -8.68 -11.15 -33.45
C VAL A 150 -8.48 -12.58 -32.96
N MET A 151 -8.29 -12.75 -31.63
CA MET A 151 -8.15 -14.10 -31.03
C MET A 151 -9.38 -14.97 -31.31
N SER A 152 -10.60 -14.46 -31.08
CA SER A 152 -11.83 -15.24 -31.28
C SER A 152 -12.04 -15.66 -32.76
N VAL A 153 -11.67 -14.80 -33.71
CA VAL A 153 -11.75 -15.12 -35.14
C VAL A 153 -10.76 -16.23 -35.51
N GLN A 154 -9.52 -16.08 -35.10
CA GLN A 154 -8.48 -17.08 -35.43
C GLN A 154 -8.67 -18.38 -34.67
N MET A 155 -9.18 -18.32 -33.43
CA MET A 155 -9.48 -19.51 -32.63
C MET A 155 -10.55 -20.37 -33.30
N LYS A 156 -11.56 -19.77 -33.98
CA LYS A 156 -12.55 -20.53 -34.78
C LYS A 156 -11.90 -21.32 -35.90
N VAL A 157 -10.89 -20.77 -36.55
CA VAL A 157 -10.16 -21.48 -37.62
C VAL A 157 -9.31 -22.60 -37.05
N VAL A 158 -8.58 -22.31 -35.98
CA VAL A 158 -7.73 -23.29 -35.28
C VAL A 158 -8.58 -24.42 -34.67
N ALA A 159 -9.78 -24.12 -34.17
CA ALA A 159 -10.70 -25.11 -33.60
C ALA A 159 -11.17 -26.18 -34.62
N ASN A 160 -11.19 -25.83 -35.90
CA ASN A 160 -11.56 -26.77 -36.98
C ASN A 160 -10.42 -27.71 -37.38
N GLU A 161 -9.22 -27.50 -36.84
CA GLU A 161 -8.09 -28.42 -37.10
C GLU A 161 -8.20 -29.68 -36.22
N PRO A 162 -8.33 -30.91 -36.80
CA PRO A 162 -8.59 -32.11 -36.05
C PRO A 162 -7.53 -32.35 -34.93
N PHE A 163 -6.26 -32.14 -35.24
CA PHE A 163 -5.18 -32.28 -34.27
C PHE A 163 -5.34 -31.42 -33.02
N VAL A 164 -5.80 -30.16 -33.17
CA VAL A 164 -5.99 -29.23 -32.04
C VAL A 164 -7.19 -29.65 -31.19
N SER A 165 -8.30 -30.00 -31.85
CA SER A 165 -9.50 -30.48 -31.18
C SER A 165 -9.24 -31.77 -30.42
N GLU A 166 -8.55 -32.73 -31.02
CA GLU A 166 -8.16 -34.00 -30.38
C GLU A 166 -7.23 -33.76 -29.19
N ALA A 167 -6.19 -32.94 -29.37
CA ALA A 167 -5.24 -32.64 -28.29
C ALA A 167 -5.89 -31.96 -27.07
N LEU A 168 -6.81 -31.04 -27.30
CA LEU A 168 -7.51 -30.34 -26.22
C LEU A 168 -8.57 -31.23 -25.55
N SER A 169 -9.24 -32.09 -26.30
CA SER A 169 -10.25 -33.02 -25.77
C SER A 169 -9.64 -34.24 -25.08
N ALA A 170 -8.38 -34.58 -25.34
CA ALA A 170 -7.67 -35.67 -24.67
C ALA A 170 -7.44 -35.44 -23.17
N ILE A 171 -7.41 -34.19 -22.71
CA ILE A 171 -7.17 -33.85 -21.30
C ILE A 171 -8.49 -33.83 -20.55
N THR A 172 -8.98 -34.98 -20.11
CA THR A 172 -10.30 -35.09 -19.44
C THR A 172 -10.23 -35.11 -17.92
N PHE A 173 -9.06 -35.42 -17.35
CA PHE A 173 -8.92 -35.60 -15.90
C PHE A 173 -8.98 -34.26 -15.15
N PRO A 174 -9.92 -34.04 -14.21
CA PRO A 174 -10.18 -32.75 -13.56
C PRO A 174 -8.95 -32.11 -12.91
N ILE A 175 -8.13 -32.91 -12.22
CA ILE A 175 -6.91 -32.39 -11.56
C ILE A 175 -5.88 -31.91 -12.60
N LEU A 176 -5.77 -32.59 -13.74
CA LEU A 176 -4.85 -32.18 -14.80
C LEU A 176 -5.29 -30.86 -15.45
N LEU A 177 -6.59 -30.66 -15.64
CA LEU A 177 -7.17 -29.40 -16.12
C LEU A 177 -6.94 -28.26 -15.12
N LEU A 178 -7.09 -28.52 -13.82
CA LEU A 178 -6.77 -27.55 -12.77
C LEU A 178 -5.27 -27.19 -12.80
N VAL A 179 -4.38 -28.18 -12.90
CA VAL A 179 -2.93 -27.95 -13.01
C VAL A 179 -2.60 -27.18 -14.28
N LEU A 180 -3.26 -27.46 -15.41
CA LEU A 180 -3.09 -26.72 -16.66
C LEU A 180 -3.41 -25.23 -16.46
N GLY A 181 -4.56 -24.92 -15.84
CA GLY A 181 -4.95 -23.53 -15.54
C GLY A 181 -3.95 -22.81 -14.63
N ALA A 182 -3.46 -23.51 -13.61
CA ALA A 182 -2.44 -22.98 -12.71
C ALA A 182 -1.11 -22.73 -13.46
N ALA A 183 -0.64 -23.68 -14.26
CA ALA A 183 0.59 -23.58 -15.03
C ALA A 183 0.55 -22.43 -16.05
N LEU A 184 -0.56 -22.31 -16.80
CA LEU A 184 -0.75 -21.21 -17.74
C LEU A 184 -0.70 -19.86 -17.02
N THR A 185 -1.35 -19.72 -15.86
CA THR A 185 -1.34 -18.49 -15.07
C THR A 185 0.06 -18.18 -14.53
N ILE A 186 0.80 -19.18 -14.10
CA ILE A 186 2.20 -19.01 -13.63
C ILE A 186 3.10 -18.52 -14.76
N VAL A 187 2.99 -19.10 -15.95
CA VAL A 187 3.80 -18.72 -17.12
C VAL A 187 3.45 -17.30 -17.58
N MET A 188 2.16 -17.00 -17.70
CA MET A 188 1.68 -15.68 -18.13
C MET A 188 1.73 -14.61 -17.05
N GLN A 189 1.91 -15.00 -15.79
CA GLN A 189 1.85 -14.13 -14.60
C GLN A 189 0.57 -13.28 -14.52
N SER A 190 -0.51 -13.71 -15.15
CA SER A 190 -1.78 -13.02 -15.26
C SER A 190 -2.95 -13.99 -15.42
N SER A 191 -3.76 -14.15 -14.37
CA SER A 191 -5.01 -14.92 -14.47
C SER A 191 -6.01 -14.26 -15.41
N THR A 192 -6.02 -12.92 -15.49
CA THR A 192 -6.89 -12.17 -16.42
C THR A 192 -6.55 -12.48 -17.88
N ALA A 193 -5.25 -12.58 -18.20
CA ALA A 193 -4.82 -12.96 -19.55
C ALA A 193 -5.27 -14.38 -19.91
N VAL A 194 -5.08 -15.34 -19.00
CA VAL A 194 -5.55 -16.72 -19.20
C VAL A 194 -7.07 -16.76 -19.34
N THR A 195 -7.80 -16.05 -18.47
CA THR A 195 -9.27 -15.94 -18.57
C THR A 195 -9.69 -15.36 -19.92
N GLY A 196 -9.02 -14.32 -20.42
CA GLY A 196 -9.29 -13.76 -21.77
C GLY A 196 -9.13 -14.80 -22.89
N ILE A 197 -8.11 -15.65 -22.82
CA ILE A 197 -7.92 -16.77 -23.76
C ILE A 197 -9.10 -17.75 -23.63
N LEU A 198 -9.47 -18.16 -22.42
CA LEU A 198 -10.60 -19.08 -22.19
C LEU A 198 -11.92 -18.51 -22.67
N LEU A 199 -12.17 -17.20 -22.47
CA LEU A 199 -13.33 -16.50 -23.03
C LEU A 199 -13.33 -16.53 -24.57
N SER A 200 -12.17 -16.34 -25.20
CA SER A 200 -12.04 -16.40 -26.66
C SER A 200 -12.27 -17.81 -27.19
N MET A 201 -11.77 -18.83 -26.48
CA MET A 201 -12.02 -20.24 -26.81
C MET A 201 -13.52 -20.58 -26.75
N ALA A 202 -14.17 -20.25 -25.64
CA ALA A 202 -15.60 -20.48 -25.46
C ALA A 202 -16.44 -19.76 -26.53
N GLY A 203 -16.10 -18.51 -26.82
CA GLY A 203 -16.79 -17.73 -27.88
C GLY A 203 -16.54 -18.24 -29.30
N SER A 204 -15.50 -19.05 -29.52
CA SER A 204 -15.23 -19.72 -30.79
C SER A 204 -15.83 -21.12 -30.90
N GLY A 205 -16.41 -21.65 -29.82
CA GLY A 205 -16.90 -23.02 -29.75
C GLY A 205 -15.81 -24.08 -29.53
N LEU A 206 -14.58 -23.68 -29.21
CA LEU A 206 -13.49 -24.59 -28.92
C LEU A 206 -13.67 -25.22 -27.52
N VAL A 207 -13.70 -26.53 -27.48
CA VAL A 207 -13.98 -27.31 -26.26
C VAL A 207 -12.68 -27.83 -25.66
N ILE A 208 -12.54 -27.72 -24.36
CA ILE A 208 -11.43 -28.29 -23.57
C ILE A 208 -11.95 -29.51 -22.80
N GLY A 209 -11.16 -30.56 -22.73
CA GLY A 209 -11.43 -31.72 -21.87
C GLY A 209 -12.67 -32.52 -22.22
N GLY A 210 -13.10 -32.50 -23.48
CA GLY A 210 -14.33 -33.19 -23.91
C GLY A 210 -15.62 -32.46 -23.56
N GLY A 211 -15.58 -31.22 -23.06
CA GLY A 211 -16.76 -30.42 -22.73
C GLY A 211 -17.24 -30.55 -21.28
N GLY A 212 -18.52 -30.22 -21.05
CA GLY A 212 -19.10 -30.24 -19.70
C GLY A 212 -18.35 -29.31 -18.73
N ASN A 213 -18.07 -29.80 -17.52
CA ASN A 213 -17.44 -29.02 -16.45
C ASN A 213 -15.94 -28.69 -16.68
N SER A 214 -15.34 -29.19 -17.77
CA SER A 214 -13.87 -29.16 -17.97
C SER A 214 -13.27 -27.76 -17.92
N ILE A 215 -13.93 -26.77 -18.52
CA ILE A 215 -13.44 -25.40 -18.54
C ILE A 215 -13.41 -24.76 -17.14
N TYR A 216 -14.33 -25.13 -16.27
CA TYR A 216 -14.38 -24.63 -14.89
C TYR A 216 -13.22 -25.14 -14.06
N PHE A 217 -12.73 -26.37 -14.28
CA PHE A 217 -11.53 -26.87 -13.62
C PHE A 217 -10.29 -26.04 -14.00
N VAL A 218 -10.19 -25.63 -15.26
CA VAL A 218 -9.10 -24.73 -15.70
C VAL A 218 -9.19 -23.38 -14.99
N ILE A 219 -10.40 -22.80 -14.86
CA ILE A 219 -10.64 -21.54 -14.15
C ILE A 219 -10.23 -21.65 -12.67
N LEU A 220 -10.60 -22.74 -11.99
CA LEU A 220 -10.16 -22.99 -10.61
C LEU A 220 -8.63 -22.98 -10.51
N GLY A 221 -7.96 -23.59 -11.49
CA GLY A 221 -6.49 -23.58 -11.59
C GLY A 221 -5.91 -22.19 -11.74
N THR A 222 -6.53 -21.29 -12.53
CA THR A 222 -6.03 -19.92 -12.71
C THR A 222 -5.94 -19.16 -11.40
N ASN A 223 -6.87 -19.38 -10.48
CA ASN A 223 -6.86 -18.75 -9.16
C ASN A 223 -5.67 -19.22 -8.31
N ILE A 224 -5.37 -20.52 -8.35
CA ILE A 224 -4.20 -21.09 -7.64
C ILE A 224 -2.90 -20.52 -8.23
N GLY A 225 -2.78 -20.45 -9.58
CA GLY A 225 -1.61 -19.92 -10.25
C GLY A 225 -1.27 -18.47 -9.87
N THR A 226 -2.31 -17.65 -9.61
CA THR A 226 -2.14 -16.26 -9.17
C THR A 226 -1.40 -16.14 -7.84
N CYS A 227 -1.47 -17.16 -6.97
CA CYS A 227 -0.86 -17.13 -5.64
C CYS A 227 0.68 -17.13 -5.68
N LEU A 228 1.28 -17.62 -6.78
CA LEU A 228 2.75 -17.68 -6.90
C LEU A 228 3.38 -16.30 -6.81
N THR A 229 2.77 -15.29 -7.42
CA THR A 229 3.27 -13.90 -7.36
C THR A 229 3.30 -13.36 -5.93
N ALA A 230 2.28 -13.69 -5.12
CA ALA A 230 2.22 -13.34 -3.71
C ALA A 230 3.30 -14.05 -2.89
N ILE A 231 3.53 -15.34 -3.15
CA ILE A 231 4.56 -16.14 -2.47
C ILE A 231 5.95 -15.60 -2.78
N ILE A 232 6.27 -15.39 -4.06
CA ILE A 232 7.57 -14.82 -4.49
C ILE A 232 7.77 -13.44 -3.85
N SER A 233 6.73 -12.60 -3.87
CA SER A 233 6.80 -11.27 -3.26
C SER A 233 6.98 -11.31 -1.75
N SER A 234 6.65 -12.40 -1.07
CA SER A 234 6.84 -12.53 0.38
C SER A 234 8.25 -12.98 0.77
N VAL A 235 9.09 -13.38 -0.20
CA VAL A 235 10.48 -13.78 0.06
C VAL A 235 11.25 -12.59 0.65
N GLY A 236 11.99 -12.81 1.72
CA GLY A 236 12.69 -11.76 2.45
C GLY A 236 11.82 -10.91 3.40
N ALA A 237 10.49 -11.03 3.34
CA ALA A 237 9.58 -10.28 4.21
C ALA A 237 9.53 -10.82 5.65
N ARG A 238 8.98 -10.01 6.56
CA ARG A 238 8.69 -10.40 7.96
C ARG A 238 7.66 -11.53 8.00
N THR A 239 7.61 -12.24 9.12
CA THR A 239 6.77 -13.42 9.32
C THR A 239 5.29 -13.19 8.98
N ASN A 240 4.69 -12.07 9.40
CA ASN A 240 3.28 -11.80 9.13
C ASN A 240 3.00 -11.53 7.65
N ALA A 241 3.92 -10.93 6.92
CA ALA A 241 3.82 -10.74 5.46
C ALA A 241 3.85 -12.09 4.71
N LYS A 242 4.71 -13.03 5.15
CA LYS A 242 4.73 -14.41 4.64
C LYS A 242 3.42 -15.15 4.95
N ARG A 243 2.86 -14.93 6.14
CA ARG A 243 1.55 -15.48 6.52
C ARG A 243 0.43 -14.92 5.65
N ALA A 244 0.47 -13.64 5.28
CA ALA A 244 -0.51 -13.05 4.37
C ALA A 244 -0.45 -13.70 2.96
N ALA A 245 0.75 -13.95 2.41
CA ALA A 245 0.91 -14.70 1.16
C ALA A 245 0.39 -16.15 1.29
N MET A 246 0.64 -16.80 2.42
CA MET A 246 0.14 -18.15 2.69
C MET A 246 -1.40 -18.18 2.84
N ILE A 247 -2.02 -17.14 3.41
CA ILE A 247 -3.49 -17.00 3.46
C ILE A 247 -4.06 -16.94 2.04
N HIS A 248 -3.44 -16.17 1.14
CA HIS A 248 -3.88 -16.09 -0.26
C HIS A 248 -3.82 -17.46 -0.94
N LEU A 249 -2.73 -18.21 -0.72
CA LEU A 249 -2.60 -19.58 -1.24
C LEU A 249 -3.68 -20.50 -0.65
N LEU A 250 -3.84 -20.53 0.66
CA LEU A 250 -4.80 -21.41 1.32
C LEU A 250 -6.24 -21.11 0.89
N PHE A 251 -6.62 -19.83 0.76
CA PHE A 251 -7.95 -19.44 0.28
C PHE A 251 -8.22 -20.02 -1.11
N ASN A 252 -7.28 -19.83 -2.05
CA ASN A 252 -7.48 -20.29 -3.43
C ASN A 252 -7.38 -21.81 -3.55
N VAL A 253 -6.45 -22.47 -2.86
CA VAL A 253 -6.30 -23.93 -2.91
C VAL A 253 -7.51 -24.62 -2.28
N VAL A 254 -7.88 -24.25 -1.06
CA VAL A 254 -9.01 -24.89 -0.36
C VAL A 254 -10.32 -24.60 -1.09
N GLY A 255 -10.54 -23.37 -1.55
CA GLY A 255 -11.72 -23.01 -2.35
C GLY A 255 -11.77 -23.82 -3.64
N SER A 256 -10.67 -23.88 -4.39
CA SER A 256 -10.61 -24.66 -5.64
C SER A 256 -10.83 -26.15 -5.42
N LEU A 257 -10.29 -26.73 -4.33
CA LEU A 257 -10.52 -28.16 -4.02
C LEU A 257 -11.97 -28.47 -3.68
N ILE A 258 -12.65 -27.58 -2.93
CA ILE A 258 -14.07 -27.72 -2.63
C ILE A 258 -14.89 -27.69 -3.93
N PHE A 259 -14.67 -26.70 -4.78
CA PHE A 259 -15.40 -26.59 -6.05
C PHE A 259 -15.03 -27.70 -7.04
N LEU A 260 -13.77 -28.12 -7.09
CA LEU A 260 -13.35 -29.26 -7.89
C LEU A 260 -14.14 -30.51 -7.49
N LEU A 261 -14.27 -30.78 -6.19
CA LEU A 261 -15.04 -31.93 -5.70
C LEU A 261 -16.54 -31.81 -6.06
N VAL A 262 -17.14 -30.62 -5.89
CA VAL A 262 -18.53 -30.36 -6.26
C VAL A 262 -18.76 -30.59 -7.75
N LEU A 263 -17.93 -30.01 -8.61
CA LEU A 263 -18.03 -30.14 -10.07
C LEU A 263 -17.73 -31.59 -10.54
N TRP A 264 -16.85 -32.30 -9.85
CA TRP A 264 -16.53 -33.68 -10.19
C TRP A 264 -17.70 -34.62 -9.84
N LEU A 265 -18.35 -34.41 -8.70
CA LEU A 265 -19.50 -35.19 -8.28
C LEU A 265 -20.78 -34.80 -9.03
N TRP A 266 -20.89 -33.57 -9.49
CA TRP A 266 -22.06 -33.07 -10.23
C TRP A 266 -21.71 -32.85 -11.70
N SER A 267 -21.69 -33.91 -12.49
CA SER A 267 -21.35 -33.88 -13.92
C SER A 267 -22.31 -33.03 -14.77
N GLY A 268 -23.57 -32.89 -14.37
CA GLY A 268 -24.57 -32.04 -15.04
C GLY A 268 -24.54 -30.57 -14.64
N PHE A 269 -23.51 -30.11 -13.89
CA PHE A 269 -23.42 -28.69 -13.48
C PHE A 269 -23.36 -27.75 -14.67
N ASN A 270 -22.62 -28.11 -15.71
CA ASN A 270 -22.51 -27.26 -16.92
C ASN A 270 -23.88 -27.05 -17.57
N ASP A 271 -24.68 -28.10 -17.73
CA ASP A 271 -26.00 -28.03 -18.37
C ASP A 271 -26.97 -27.17 -17.54
N PHE A 272 -26.90 -27.31 -16.22
CA PHE A 272 -27.64 -26.45 -15.31
C PHE A 272 -27.20 -24.99 -15.44
N TRP A 273 -25.88 -24.72 -15.44
CA TRP A 273 -25.34 -23.36 -15.49
C TRP A 273 -25.63 -22.67 -16.81
N SER A 274 -25.48 -23.40 -17.93
CA SER A 274 -25.79 -22.92 -19.29
C SER A 274 -27.29 -22.66 -19.48
N SER A 275 -28.16 -23.37 -18.77
CA SER A 275 -29.61 -23.09 -18.82
C SER A 275 -30.00 -21.73 -18.25
N LEU A 276 -29.14 -21.17 -17.37
CA LEU A 276 -29.35 -19.85 -16.73
C LEU A 276 -28.72 -18.69 -17.51
N ILE A 277 -27.75 -18.97 -18.40
CA ILE A 277 -26.89 -17.94 -19.02
C ILE A 277 -26.76 -18.20 -20.51
N VAL A 278 -27.14 -17.22 -21.32
CA VAL A 278 -27.21 -17.40 -22.80
C VAL A 278 -25.83 -17.37 -23.49
N SER A 279 -24.83 -16.70 -22.91
CA SER A 279 -23.52 -16.50 -23.55
C SER A 279 -22.45 -17.39 -22.92
N PRO A 280 -21.76 -18.26 -23.69
CA PRO A 280 -20.66 -19.08 -23.17
C PRO A 280 -19.53 -18.28 -22.51
N LYS A 281 -19.26 -17.06 -22.99
CA LYS A 281 -18.29 -16.15 -22.37
C LYS A 281 -18.79 -15.68 -21.00
N MET A 282 -20.06 -15.31 -20.90
CA MET A 282 -20.67 -14.87 -19.64
C MET A 282 -20.77 -16.00 -18.63
N GLU A 283 -21.02 -17.24 -19.07
CA GLU A 283 -21.01 -18.43 -18.21
C GLU A 283 -19.68 -18.58 -17.45
N ILE A 284 -18.56 -18.46 -18.15
CA ILE A 284 -17.22 -18.53 -17.58
C ILE A 284 -16.97 -17.38 -16.61
N ALA A 285 -17.33 -16.15 -17.00
CA ALA A 285 -17.11 -14.96 -16.17
C ALA A 285 -17.93 -15.00 -14.89
N LEU A 286 -19.22 -15.41 -14.98
CA LEU A 286 -20.10 -15.54 -13.82
C LEU A 286 -19.74 -16.74 -12.95
N PHE A 287 -19.28 -17.85 -13.52
CA PHE A 287 -18.74 -18.95 -12.72
C PHE A 287 -17.53 -18.50 -11.90
N HIS A 288 -16.59 -17.80 -12.53
CA HIS A 288 -15.40 -17.24 -11.86
C HIS A 288 -15.80 -16.30 -10.71
N MET A 289 -16.80 -15.43 -10.94
CA MET A 289 -17.33 -14.54 -9.90
C MET A 289 -18.01 -15.34 -8.78
N SER A 290 -18.89 -16.28 -9.12
CA SER A 290 -19.63 -17.08 -8.14
C SER A 290 -18.70 -17.92 -7.27
N PHE A 291 -17.67 -18.51 -7.87
CA PHE A 291 -16.63 -19.24 -7.14
C PHE A 291 -15.95 -18.35 -6.08
N ASN A 292 -15.47 -17.16 -6.44
CA ASN A 292 -14.80 -16.27 -5.52
C ASN A 292 -15.74 -15.69 -4.46
N LEU A 293 -16.98 -15.37 -4.83
CA LEU A 293 -17.99 -14.85 -3.92
C LEU A 293 -18.41 -15.90 -2.89
N ILE A 294 -18.76 -17.11 -3.33
CA ILE A 294 -19.17 -18.20 -2.45
C ILE A 294 -18.02 -18.62 -1.54
N SER A 295 -16.80 -18.75 -2.08
CA SER A 295 -15.61 -19.02 -1.26
C SER A 295 -15.40 -17.94 -0.20
N THR A 296 -15.59 -16.67 -0.54
CA THR A 296 -15.50 -15.57 0.43
C THR A 296 -16.58 -15.67 1.50
N LEU A 297 -17.84 -15.96 1.13
CA LEU A 297 -18.94 -16.12 2.08
C LEU A 297 -18.68 -17.28 3.06
N ILE A 298 -18.14 -18.40 2.59
CA ILE A 298 -17.80 -19.55 3.42
C ILE A 298 -16.61 -19.24 4.35
N PHE A 299 -15.57 -18.59 3.84
CA PHE A 299 -14.30 -18.43 4.56
C PHE A 299 -14.20 -17.16 5.40
N LEU A 300 -15.01 -16.13 5.13
CA LEU A 300 -14.98 -14.88 5.87
C LEU A 300 -15.26 -15.06 7.38
N PRO A 301 -16.24 -15.89 7.81
CA PRO A 301 -16.41 -16.23 9.23
C PRO A 301 -15.18 -16.93 9.81
N LEU A 302 -14.46 -17.71 9.00
CA LEU A 302 -13.30 -18.50 9.39
C LEU A 302 -11.97 -17.73 9.37
N THR A 303 -12.00 -16.40 9.30
CA THR A 303 -10.80 -15.53 9.31
C THR A 303 -9.79 -15.93 10.40
N ASN A 304 -10.27 -16.20 11.62
CA ASN A 304 -9.43 -16.60 12.75
C ASN A 304 -8.76 -17.98 12.52
N VAL A 305 -9.43 -18.88 11.80
CA VAL A 305 -8.87 -20.19 11.45
C VAL A 305 -7.71 -20.03 10.47
N PHE A 306 -7.91 -19.22 9.42
CA PHE A 306 -6.85 -18.91 8.46
C PHE A 306 -5.61 -18.34 9.15
N VAL A 307 -5.79 -17.38 10.06
CA VAL A 307 -4.67 -16.80 10.83
C VAL A 307 -3.98 -17.86 11.68
N LYS A 308 -4.72 -18.67 12.44
CA LYS A 308 -4.14 -19.73 13.29
C LYS A 308 -3.40 -20.79 12.48
N VAL A 309 -3.96 -21.23 11.35
CA VAL A 309 -3.32 -22.21 10.45
C VAL A 309 -2.00 -21.66 9.92
N THR A 310 -2.02 -20.42 9.41
CA THR A 310 -0.80 -19.81 8.88
C THR A 310 0.25 -19.51 9.96
N GLN A 311 -0.14 -19.26 11.21
CA GLN A 311 0.79 -19.16 12.33
C GLN A 311 1.51 -20.46 12.62
N ARG A 312 0.85 -21.61 12.40
CA ARG A 312 1.47 -22.94 12.54
C ARG A 312 2.37 -23.28 11.35
N LEU A 313 1.92 -22.98 10.11
CA LEU A 313 2.68 -23.26 8.88
C LEU A 313 3.93 -22.35 8.73
N VAL A 314 3.84 -21.12 9.21
CA VAL A 314 4.91 -20.13 9.18
C VAL A 314 5.18 -19.64 10.60
N PRO A 315 5.96 -20.41 11.39
CA PRO A 315 6.28 -20.04 12.77
C PRO A 315 7.06 -18.73 12.85
N ALA A 316 6.85 -17.99 13.93
CA ALA A 316 7.63 -16.78 14.19
C ALA A 316 9.10 -17.16 14.46
N LYS A 317 10.02 -16.62 13.65
CA LYS A 317 11.44 -16.65 14.04
C LYS A 317 11.62 -15.68 15.20
N LYS A 318 12.40 -16.08 16.23
CA LYS A 318 12.80 -15.16 17.31
C LYS A 318 13.43 -13.92 16.66
N ALA A 319 12.71 -12.81 16.71
CA ALA A 319 13.21 -11.55 16.17
C ALA A 319 14.41 -11.12 17.03
N LYS A 320 15.58 -10.86 16.43
CA LYS A 320 16.53 -9.92 17.01
C LYS A 320 15.72 -8.62 17.23
N LYS A 321 15.80 -8.05 18.44
CA LYS A 321 15.21 -6.75 18.78
C LYS A 321 15.72 -5.70 17.76
N ARG A 322 15.09 -5.57 16.62
CA ARG A 322 15.10 -4.34 15.83
C ARG A 322 13.94 -3.52 16.37
N SER A 323 14.20 -2.26 16.66
CA SER A 323 13.16 -1.31 17.03
C SER A 323 11.99 -1.42 16.06
N SER A 324 10.78 -1.44 16.57
CA SER A 324 9.53 -1.69 15.85
C SER A 324 9.10 -0.46 15.03
N LEU A 325 9.91 -0.06 14.09
CA LEU A 325 9.56 1.04 13.22
C LEU A 325 8.84 0.51 11.97
N VAL A 326 8.00 1.35 11.43
CA VAL A 326 7.35 1.12 10.13
C VAL A 326 8.42 0.75 9.11
N ALA A 327 8.40 -0.47 8.60
CA ALA A 327 9.38 -0.87 7.59
C ALA A 327 8.96 -0.26 6.24
N LEU A 328 9.80 0.62 5.69
CA LEU A 328 9.66 1.13 4.34
C LEU A 328 9.95 -0.01 3.36
N ASP A 329 8.91 -0.50 2.68
CA ASP A 329 8.97 -1.68 1.83
C ASP A 329 9.00 -1.26 0.35
N ASP A 330 10.02 -1.70 -0.39
CA ASP A 330 10.19 -1.38 -1.81
C ASP A 330 9.02 -1.89 -2.68
N ARG A 331 8.23 -2.86 -2.21
CA ARG A 331 7.02 -3.34 -2.89
C ARG A 331 5.96 -2.26 -3.02
N LEU A 332 5.91 -1.33 -2.04
CA LEU A 332 4.97 -0.21 -2.03
C LEU A 332 5.29 0.83 -3.12
N LEU A 333 6.53 0.88 -3.62
CA LEU A 333 6.94 1.78 -4.71
C LEU A 333 6.17 1.53 -6.01
N ARG A 334 5.53 0.36 -6.16
CA ARG A 334 4.62 0.08 -7.29
C ARG A 334 3.32 0.89 -7.21
N THR A 335 3.00 1.41 -6.03
CA THR A 335 1.79 2.22 -5.77
C THR A 335 2.22 3.49 -5.02
N PRO A 336 2.70 4.52 -5.73
CA PRO A 336 3.34 5.69 -5.13
C PRO A 336 2.51 6.38 -4.04
N GLY A 337 1.20 6.50 -4.21
CA GLY A 337 0.32 7.10 -3.18
C GLY A 337 0.33 6.34 -1.85
N VAL A 338 0.53 5.03 -1.90
CA VAL A 338 0.65 4.16 -0.73
C VAL A 338 2.05 4.26 -0.12
N ALA A 339 3.09 4.30 -0.97
CA ALA A 339 4.46 4.50 -0.55
C ALA A 339 4.63 5.82 0.23
N VAL A 340 4.00 6.91 -0.26
CA VAL A 340 3.95 8.20 0.44
C VAL A 340 3.27 8.06 1.80
N GLY A 341 2.15 7.32 1.89
CA GLY A 341 1.49 7.04 3.17
C GLY A 341 2.39 6.31 4.18
N ALA A 342 3.19 5.34 3.71
CA ALA A 342 4.15 4.63 4.56
C ALA A 342 5.29 5.56 5.04
N VAL A 343 5.76 6.46 4.16
CA VAL A 343 6.77 7.47 4.51
C VAL A 343 6.26 8.42 5.58
N LEU A 344 5.02 8.92 5.45
CA LEU A 344 4.41 9.82 6.45
C LEU A 344 4.31 9.16 7.83
N LEU A 345 3.94 7.88 7.88
CA LEU A 345 3.90 7.12 9.13
C LEU A 345 5.30 6.91 9.72
N ALA A 346 6.30 6.61 8.88
CA ALA A 346 7.68 6.50 9.34
C ALA A 346 8.22 7.84 9.86
N SER A 347 7.84 8.96 9.23
CA SER A 347 8.20 10.31 9.69
C SER A 347 7.55 10.63 11.04
N LYS A 348 6.31 10.15 11.27
CA LYS A 348 5.62 10.29 12.56
C LYS A 348 6.31 9.49 13.66
N ASP A 349 6.65 8.22 13.38
CA ASP A 349 7.43 7.37 14.31
C ASP A 349 8.80 7.99 14.63
N MET A 350 9.47 8.61 13.64
CA MET A 350 10.70 9.36 13.84
C MET A 350 10.48 10.57 14.76
N GLY A 351 9.38 11.31 14.56
CA GLY A 351 8.97 12.41 15.42
C GLY A 351 8.79 12.00 16.86
N ASP A 352 8.07 10.91 17.10
CA ASP A 352 7.83 10.36 18.44
C ASP A 352 9.15 9.98 19.14
N VAL A 353 10.09 9.35 18.41
CA VAL A 353 11.41 8.96 18.95
C VAL A 353 12.26 10.21 19.24
N SER A 354 12.30 11.18 18.32
CA SER A 354 13.08 12.41 18.49
C SER A 354 12.54 13.25 19.64
N PHE A 355 11.23 13.38 19.76
CA PHE A 355 10.61 14.10 20.86
C PHE A 355 10.80 13.39 22.20
N LYS A 356 10.79 12.05 22.22
CA LYS A 356 11.09 11.29 23.42
C LYS A 356 12.54 11.49 23.90
N ALA A 357 13.49 11.67 22.97
CA ALA A 357 14.86 12.07 23.33
C ALA A 357 14.84 13.41 24.03
N LEU A 358 14.14 14.41 23.46
CA LEU A 358 14.03 15.77 24.01
C LEU A 358 13.36 15.77 25.41
N GLU A 359 12.25 15.07 25.56
CA GLU A 359 11.54 14.91 26.84
C GLU A 359 12.42 14.24 27.91
N THR A 360 13.16 13.20 27.51
CA THR A 360 14.08 12.49 28.42
C THR A 360 15.24 13.40 28.87
N ALA A 361 15.80 14.17 27.95
CA ALA A 361 16.89 15.11 28.23
C ALA A 361 16.41 16.23 29.16
N PHE A 362 15.25 16.82 28.86
CA PHE A 362 14.67 17.87 29.69
C PHE A 362 14.35 17.36 31.11
N THR A 363 13.74 16.17 31.23
CA THR A 363 13.47 15.54 32.52
C THR A 363 14.78 15.32 33.29
N GLY A 364 15.84 14.86 32.60
CA GLY A 364 17.18 14.73 33.20
C GLY A 364 17.73 16.03 33.76
N PHE A 365 17.49 17.15 33.06
CA PHE A 365 17.87 18.48 33.53
C PHE A 365 17.11 18.88 34.80
N ILE A 366 15.79 18.71 34.83
CA ILE A 366 14.95 19.06 35.96
C ILE A 366 15.29 18.21 37.21
N GLU A 367 15.53 16.91 37.03
CA GLU A 367 15.82 15.95 38.10
C GLU A 367 17.31 15.89 38.47
N LYS A 368 18.19 16.61 37.76
CA LYS A 368 19.67 16.52 37.89
C LYS A 368 20.18 15.10 37.70
N ASP A 369 19.64 14.39 36.71
CA ASP A 369 19.98 13.00 36.45
C ASP A 369 20.82 12.86 35.15
N LYS A 370 22.13 12.72 35.30
CA LYS A 370 23.06 12.51 34.18
C LYS A 370 22.97 11.10 33.54
N GLU A 371 22.38 10.12 34.20
CA GLU A 371 22.31 8.76 33.66
C GLU A 371 21.32 8.69 32.47
N LYS A 372 20.37 9.61 32.41
CA LYS A 372 19.44 9.74 31.26
C LYS A 372 20.13 10.03 29.94
N ARG A 373 21.41 10.50 29.93
CA ARG A 373 22.19 10.70 28.72
C ARG A 373 22.29 9.45 27.85
N THR A 374 22.44 8.25 28.47
CA THR A 374 22.52 6.99 27.72
C THR A 374 21.22 6.73 26.95
N ALA A 375 20.06 6.93 27.58
CA ALA A 375 18.75 6.77 26.92
C ALA A 375 18.55 7.81 25.81
N VAL A 376 18.97 9.07 26.03
CA VAL A 376 18.90 10.13 25.01
C VAL A 376 19.75 9.75 23.79
N ALA A 377 20.98 9.27 23.99
CA ALA A 377 21.86 8.82 22.91
C ALA A 377 21.25 7.64 22.12
N GLU A 378 20.60 6.70 22.78
CA GLU A 378 19.90 5.59 22.13
C GLU A 378 18.72 6.09 21.26
N TYR A 379 17.89 7.02 21.75
CA TYR A 379 16.82 7.62 20.97
C TYR A 379 17.35 8.45 19.80
N ALA A 380 18.41 9.22 19.98
CA ALA A 380 19.04 10.00 18.92
C ALA A 380 19.61 9.09 17.80
N ALA A 381 20.28 7.99 18.18
CA ALA A 381 20.76 7.00 17.22
C ALA A 381 19.61 6.34 16.46
N GLN A 382 18.52 6.01 17.15
CA GLN A 382 17.31 5.45 16.53
C GLN A 382 16.65 6.44 15.56
N SER A 383 16.51 7.71 15.93
CA SER A 383 15.99 8.76 15.06
C SER A 383 16.83 8.90 13.79
N ASN A 384 18.17 8.88 13.91
CA ASN A 384 19.05 8.96 12.76
C ASN A 384 18.96 7.73 11.85
N GLU A 385 18.81 6.51 12.38
CA GLU A 385 18.57 5.30 11.58
C GLU A 385 17.31 5.45 10.74
N ILE A 386 16.20 5.95 11.33
CA ILE A 386 14.94 6.17 10.63
C ILE A 386 15.11 7.24 9.54
N ASN A 387 15.82 8.34 9.84
CA ASN A 387 16.08 9.40 8.88
C ASN A 387 16.79 8.87 7.62
N VAL A 388 17.82 8.05 7.80
CA VAL A 388 18.55 7.40 6.69
C VAL A 388 17.62 6.49 5.88
N ASP A 389 16.78 5.70 6.54
CA ASP A 389 15.82 4.81 5.86
C ASP A 389 14.79 5.61 5.07
N ILE A 390 14.21 6.67 5.64
CA ILE A 390 13.24 7.55 4.96
C ILE A 390 13.91 8.22 3.75
N THR A 391 15.09 8.81 3.93
CA THR A 391 15.82 9.50 2.86
C THR A 391 16.12 8.56 1.69
N SER A 392 16.64 7.36 1.99
CA SER A 392 16.93 6.35 0.97
C SER A 392 15.66 5.92 0.21
N TYR A 393 14.54 5.79 0.92
CA TYR A 393 13.28 5.42 0.32
C TYR A 393 12.68 6.55 -0.53
N LEU A 394 12.80 7.81 -0.09
CA LEU A 394 12.37 8.98 -0.85
C LEU A 394 13.10 9.11 -2.18
N VAL A 395 14.41 8.84 -2.22
CA VAL A 395 15.20 8.82 -3.47
C VAL A 395 14.63 7.78 -4.44
N LYS A 396 14.31 6.58 -3.97
CA LYS A 396 13.69 5.54 -4.80
C LYS A 396 12.29 5.95 -5.27
N LEU A 397 11.53 6.60 -4.41
CA LEU A 397 10.16 7.06 -4.71
C LEU A 397 10.16 8.18 -5.75
N SER A 398 11.06 9.15 -5.62
CA SER A 398 11.23 10.28 -6.56
C SER A 398 11.66 9.83 -7.96
N SER A 399 12.32 8.66 -8.08
CA SER A 399 12.65 8.08 -9.38
C SER A 399 11.43 7.53 -10.13
N LYS A 400 10.26 7.48 -9.48
CA LYS A 400 8.99 7.06 -10.07
C LYS A 400 8.20 8.29 -10.53
N ASN A 401 7.43 8.15 -11.59
CA ASN A 401 6.48 9.21 -12.00
C ASN A 401 5.30 9.21 -11.01
N ILE A 402 5.39 10.05 -9.97
CA ILE A 402 4.43 10.05 -8.85
C ILE A 402 3.31 11.08 -8.98
N GLY A 403 3.41 11.98 -9.96
CA GLY A 403 2.44 13.07 -10.16
C GLY A 403 2.60 14.22 -9.16
N TYR A 404 2.21 15.41 -9.60
CA TYR A 404 2.48 16.69 -8.92
C TYR A 404 2.00 16.76 -7.45
N ASP A 405 0.79 16.25 -7.16
CA ASP A 405 0.23 16.30 -5.79
C ASP A 405 1.06 15.47 -4.80
N LEU A 406 1.59 14.34 -5.25
CA LEU A 406 2.44 13.49 -4.40
C LEU A 406 3.86 14.03 -4.31
N GLU A 407 4.36 14.71 -5.35
CA GLU A 407 5.66 15.39 -5.33
C GLU A 407 5.71 16.49 -4.28
N LYS A 408 4.63 17.28 -4.13
CA LYS A 408 4.53 18.27 -3.06
C LYS A 408 4.70 17.63 -1.67
N ILE A 409 4.03 16.52 -1.42
CA ILE A 409 4.11 15.81 -0.14
C ILE A 409 5.51 15.22 0.08
N VAL A 410 6.10 14.61 -0.95
CA VAL A 410 7.46 14.06 -0.90
C VAL A 410 8.47 15.17 -0.60
N SER A 411 8.32 16.34 -1.22
CA SER A 411 9.16 17.52 -0.95
C SER A 411 9.00 18.02 0.49
N ALA A 412 7.77 18.11 1.00
CA ALA A 412 7.50 18.47 2.39
C ALA A 412 8.17 17.49 3.36
N VAL A 413 8.06 16.19 3.13
CA VAL A 413 8.74 15.18 3.95
C VAL A 413 10.26 15.39 3.90
N HIS A 414 10.83 15.60 2.72
CA HIS A 414 12.28 15.77 2.55
C HIS A 414 12.83 16.94 3.37
N THR A 415 12.06 18.02 3.47
CA THR A 415 12.41 19.19 4.28
C THR A 415 12.26 18.88 5.77
N THR A 416 11.14 18.32 6.17
CA THR A 416 10.76 18.16 7.58
C THR A 416 11.49 17.05 8.32
N ILE A 417 11.96 15.99 7.65
CA ILE A 417 12.75 14.94 8.34
C ILE A 417 14.03 15.50 8.96
N THR A 418 14.61 16.56 8.37
CA THR A 418 15.75 17.25 8.94
C THR A 418 15.34 17.98 10.23
N ASP A 419 14.20 18.67 10.24
CA ASP A 419 13.69 19.38 11.42
C ASP A 419 13.32 18.39 12.54
N ILE A 420 12.75 17.24 12.19
CA ILE A 420 12.49 16.16 13.15
C ILE A 420 13.79 15.63 13.77
N ALA A 421 14.86 15.45 12.97
CA ALA A 421 16.15 15.00 13.47
C ALA A 421 16.78 16.04 14.43
N ARG A 422 16.59 17.35 14.17
CA ARG A 422 17.10 18.42 15.03
C ARG A 422 16.58 18.34 16.46
N LEU A 423 15.36 17.86 16.69
CA LEU A 423 14.84 17.67 18.06
C LEU A 423 15.72 16.71 18.88
N ALA A 424 16.23 15.66 18.27
CA ALA A 424 17.15 14.73 18.93
C ALA A 424 18.54 15.31 19.16
N GLU A 425 19.02 16.19 18.26
CA GLU A 425 20.27 16.93 18.44
C GLU A 425 20.17 17.94 19.59
N LEU A 426 19.03 18.65 19.70
CA LEU A 426 18.75 19.55 20.82
C LEU A 426 18.70 18.80 22.14
N ALA A 427 18.20 17.58 22.15
CA ALA A 427 18.22 16.69 23.33
C ALA A 427 19.67 16.40 23.81
N ASP A 428 20.60 16.11 22.89
CA ASP A 428 22.01 15.88 23.24
C ASP A 428 22.64 17.16 23.84
N ASN A 429 22.32 18.34 23.32
CA ASN A 429 22.77 19.58 23.92
C ASN A 429 22.26 19.75 25.36
N ILE A 430 20.97 19.46 25.62
CA ILE A 430 20.41 19.57 26.97
C ILE A 430 21.11 18.60 27.94
N THR A 431 21.50 17.39 27.51
CA THR A 431 22.25 16.48 28.38
C THR A 431 23.61 17.06 28.78
N ARG A 432 24.30 17.78 27.88
CA ARG A 432 25.56 18.48 28.19
C ARG A 432 25.32 19.63 29.19
N TYR A 433 24.22 20.37 29.05
CA TYR A 433 23.86 21.40 30.03
C TYR A 433 23.54 20.78 31.39
N THR A 434 22.94 19.60 31.44
CA THR A 434 22.69 18.84 32.67
C THR A 434 24.01 18.47 33.37
N GLU A 435 25.00 18.01 32.61
CA GLU A 435 26.33 17.69 33.15
C GLU A 435 26.99 18.92 33.77
N HIS A 436 27.03 20.07 33.03
CA HIS A 436 27.56 21.31 33.57
C HIS A 436 26.77 21.84 34.77
N TYR A 437 25.41 21.65 34.78
CA TYR A 437 24.57 22.03 35.90
C TYR A 437 24.93 21.26 37.19
N ILE A 438 25.26 19.98 37.04
CA ILE A 438 25.64 19.11 38.16
C ILE A 438 27.09 19.38 38.58
N GLU A 439 28.06 19.40 37.62
CA GLU A 439 29.50 19.55 37.91
C GLU A 439 29.85 20.88 38.56
N GLN A 440 29.15 21.95 38.20
CA GLN A 440 29.35 23.30 38.75
C GLN A 440 28.45 23.57 39.97
N GLU A 441 27.73 22.57 40.47
CA GLU A 441 26.81 22.68 41.62
C GLU A 441 25.83 23.87 41.50
N LEU A 442 25.40 24.19 40.26
CA LEU A 442 24.53 25.32 39.98
C LEU A 442 23.14 25.09 40.61
N SER A 443 22.43 26.19 40.89
CA SER A 443 21.08 26.15 41.40
C SER A 443 20.22 27.21 40.70
N PHE A 444 18.98 26.84 40.40
CA PHE A 444 17.96 27.74 39.92
C PHE A 444 16.82 27.83 40.94
N SER A 445 16.20 28.99 41.04
CA SER A 445 15.09 29.18 41.97
C SER A 445 13.85 28.41 41.52
N GLU A 446 13.05 27.97 42.50
CA GLU A 446 11.83 27.20 42.23
C GLU A 446 10.87 27.86 41.21
N PRO A 447 10.62 29.20 41.24
CA PRO A 447 9.83 29.87 40.20
C PRO A 447 10.39 29.70 38.80
N VAL A 448 11.72 29.80 38.63
CA VAL A 448 12.40 29.59 37.32
C VAL A 448 12.24 28.17 36.81
N MET A 449 12.40 27.19 37.69
CA MET A 449 12.22 25.78 37.33
C MET A 449 10.76 25.52 36.90
N LYS A 450 9.79 26.14 37.57
CA LYS A 450 8.38 26.06 37.17
C LYS A 450 8.13 26.68 35.80
N GLU A 451 8.63 27.88 35.52
CA GLU A 451 8.50 28.54 34.22
C GLU A 451 9.11 27.71 33.08
N LEU A 452 10.28 27.03 33.33
CA LEU A 452 10.86 26.10 32.36
C LEU A 452 9.98 24.90 32.08
N VAL A 453 9.35 24.32 33.13
CA VAL A 453 8.41 23.19 32.98
C VAL A 453 7.16 23.64 32.21
N ASP A 454 6.64 24.84 32.50
CA ASP A 454 5.46 25.39 31.79
C ASP A 454 5.79 25.66 30.31
N MET A 455 6.98 26.22 29.99
CA MET A 455 7.46 26.36 28.61
C MET A 455 7.58 25.01 27.90
N PHE A 456 8.16 24.00 28.54
CA PHE A 456 8.27 22.66 27.96
C PHE A 456 6.88 22.01 27.75
N GLY A 457 5.93 22.30 28.62
CA GLY A 457 4.53 21.90 28.45
C GLY A 457 3.94 22.42 27.13
N LYS A 458 4.21 23.70 26.78
CA LYS A 458 3.78 24.29 25.49
C LYS A 458 4.48 23.63 24.29
N ILE A 459 5.77 23.30 24.40
CA ILE A 459 6.48 22.55 23.36
C ILE A 459 5.84 21.17 23.15
N LYS A 460 5.40 20.51 24.20
CA LYS A 460 4.69 19.22 24.11
C LYS A 460 3.32 19.35 23.40
N GLU A 461 2.57 20.41 23.70
CA GLU A 461 1.32 20.71 23.00
C GLU A 461 1.57 21.01 21.51
N LEU A 462 2.60 21.81 21.21
CA LEU A 462 3.00 22.14 19.84
C LEU A 462 3.47 20.89 19.06
N PHE A 463 4.22 20.00 19.69
CA PHE A 463 4.59 18.72 19.08
C PHE A 463 3.36 17.91 18.67
N ALA A 464 2.40 17.77 19.58
CA ALA A 464 1.17 17.05 19.27
C ALA A 464 0.39 17.70 18.11
N ALA A 465 0.28 19.04 18.08
CA ALA A 465 -0.37 19.78 17.01
C ALA A 465 0.38 19.61 15.67
N SER A 466 1.71 19.71 15.66
CA SER A 466 2.53 19.58 14.46
C SER A 466 2.48 18.17 13.86
N MET A 467 2.47 17.12 14.70
CA MET A 467 2.38 15.73 14.21
C MET A 467 1.03 15.39 13.57
N VAL A 468 -0.04 16.13 13.89
CA VAL A 468 -1.33 15.98 13.22
C VAL A 468 -1.28 16.43 11.76
N SER A 469 -0.40 17.37 11.39
CA SER A 469 -0.25 17.84 10.01
C SER A 469 0.19 16.73 9.05
N LEU A 470 0.95 15.74 9.54
CA LEU A 470 1.38 14.58 8.76
C LEU A 470 0.23 13.63 8.37
N ASP A 471 -0.94 13.74 8.99
CA ASP A 471 -2.13 12.95 8.60
C ASP A 471 -2.75 13.43 7.28
N LEU A 472 -2.26 14.51 6.68
CA LEU A 472 -2.74 15.12 5.43
C LEU A 472 -4.27 15.36 5.43
N LYS A 473 -4.83 15.74 6.56
CA LYS A 473 -6.23 16.12 6.66
C LYS A 473 -6.41 17.50 6.01
N LYS A 474 -7.39 17.61 5.14
CA LYS A 474 -7.70 18.89 4.48
C LYS A 474 -8.08 20.01 5.43
N ASP A 475 -8.52 19.66 6.63
CA ASP A 475 -9.01 20.59 7.66
C ASP A 475 -7.97 20.79 8.79
N TYR A 476 -6.67 20.63 8.49
CA TYR A 476 -5.64 20.94 9.49
C TYR A 476 -5.61 22.43 9.74
N ASP A 477 -5.94 22.80 10.98
CA ASP A 477 -5.89 24.20 11.44
C ASP A 477 -4.50 24.50 12.01
N ILE A 478 -3.73 25.30 11.28
CA ILE A 478 -2.40 25.72 11.68
C ILE A 478 -2.41 26.77 12.78
N SER A 479 -3.53 27.43 13.02
CA SER A 479 -3.63 28.55 13.98
C SER A 479 -3.31 28.14 15.42
N LEU A 480 -3.58 26.88 15.78
CA LEU A 480 -3.20 26.34 17.07
C LEU A 480 -1.68 26.26 17.22
N ALA A 481 -0.98 25.73 16.18
CA ALA A 481 0.47 25.63 16.20
C ALA A 481 1.13 27.01 16.28
N GLN A 482 0.62 28.00 15.52
CA GLN A 482 1.11 29.39 15.56
C GLN A 482 0.97 30.02 16.94
N ARG A 483 -0.21 29.88 17.59
CA ARG A 483 -0.39 30.40 18.95
C ARG A 483 0.55 29.78 19.96
N LEU A 484 0.78 28.46 19.86
CA LEU A 484 1.64 27.76 20.81
C LEU A 484 3.10 28.19 20.63
N GLU A 485 3.53 28.46 19.40
CA GLU A 485 4.86 28.98 19.11
C GLU A 485 5.03 30.41 19.64
N ASP A 486 4.06 31.30 19.40
CA ASP A 486 4.02 32.65 19.98
C ASP A 486 4.12 32.61 21.53
N GLU A 487 3.41 31.68 22.19
CA GLU A 487 3.49 31.47 23.63
C GLU A 487 4.89 31.01 24.09
N ILE A 488 5.55 30.13 23.33
CA ILE A 488 6.92 29.65 23.61
C ILE A 488 7.90 30.82 23.50
N ASP A 489 7.76 31.70 22.51
CA ASP A 489 8.56 32.90 22.33
C ASP A 489 8.37 33.89 23.49
N ASP A 490 7.13 34.05 23.97
CA ASP A 490 6.83 34.88 25.14
C ASP A 490 7.50 34.30 26.40
N PHE A 491 7.47 32.98 26.60
CA PHE A 491 8.19 32.33 27.71
C PHE A 491 9.70 32.59 27.61
N LYS A 492 10.32 32.45 26.44
CA LYS A 492 11.75 32.75 26.23
C LYS A 492 12.05 34.18 26.63
N ARG A 493 11.26 35.16 26.14
CA ARG A 493 11.45 36.59 26.48
C ARG A 493 11.34 36.83 27.97
N SER A 494 10.31 36.30 28.63
CA SER A 494 10.09 36.41 30.07
C SER A 494 11.23 35.83 30.89
N LEU A 495 11.64 34.58 30.57
CA LEU A 495 12.70 33.87 31.25
C LEU A 495 14.05 34.60 31.14
N LEU A 496 14.43 35.07 29.95
CA LEU A 496 15.71 35.78 29.73
C LEU A 496 15.69 37.15 30.42
N ASN A 497 14.62 37.92 30.34
CA ASN A 497 14.50 39.22 31.01
C ASN A 497 14.50 39.05 32.53
N GLY A 498 13.79 38.03 33.04
CA GLY A 498 13.79 37.71 34.46
C GLY A 498 15.15 37.28 34.97
N HIS A 499 15.92 36.52 34.16
CA HIS A 499 17.29 36.11 34.47
C HIS A 499 18.24 37.33 34.56
N MET A 500 18.19 38.22 33.55
CA MET A 500 19.00 39.44 33.57
C MET A 500 18.73 40.32 34.79
N LYS A 501 17.45 40.45 35.20
CA LYS A 501 17.07 41.17 36.40
C LYS A 501 17.67 40.53 37.66
N ARG A 502 17.53 39.21 37.84
CA ARG A 502 18.12 38.47 38.98
C ARG A 502 19.64 38.57 39.03
N LEU A 503 20.29 38.57 37.85
CA LEU A 503 21.75 38.72 37.74
C LEU A 503 22.17 40.11 38.24
N ASN A 504 21.50 41.17 37.79
CA ASN A 504 21.78 42.55 38.19
C ASN A 504 21.51 42.82 39.68
N GLU A 505 20.55 42.08 40.26
CA GLU A 505 20.20 42.14 41.69
C GLU A 505 21.14 41.26 42.56
N GLY A 506 22.12 40.56 41.97
CA GLY A 506 23.03 39.64 42.67
C GLY A 506 22.32 38.40 43.24
N LYS A 507 21.13 38.07 42.75
CA LYS A 507 20.31 36.91 43.17
C LYS A 507 20.60 35.65 42.39
N CYS A 508 21.47 35.72 41.40
CA CYS A 508 21.82 34.60 40.50
C CYS A 508 23.34 34.66 40.27
N PRO A 509 24.07 33.54 40.45
CA PRO A 509 25.48 33.48 40.16
C PRO A 509 25.73 33.61 38.65
N PRO A 510 26.75 34.44 38.22
CA PRO A 510 27.04 34.63 36.79
C PRO A 510 27.33 33.32 36.04
N GLU A 511 27.89 32.34 36.70
CA GLU A 511 28.26 31.02 36.17
C GLU A 511 27.04 30.26 35.68
N SER A 512 25.85 30.49 36.27
CA SER A 512 24.58 29.86 35.85
C SER A 512 24.05 30.38 34.53
N SER A 513 24.51 31.58 34.07
CA SER A 513 23.95 32.25 32.90
C SER A 513 24.16 31.46 31.61
N GLY A 514 25.33 30.84 31.44
CA GLY A 514 25.64 30.06 30.25
C GLY A 514 24.71 28.85 30.07
N VAL A 515 24.50 28.10 31.15
CA VAL A 515 23.62 26.92 31.14
C VAL A 515 22.18 27.33 30.94
N PHE A 516 21.71 28.36 31.67
CA PHE A 516 20.33 28.81 31.60
C PHE A 516 19.93 29.36 30.23
N ILE A 517 20.74 30.31 29.71
CA ILE A 517 20.48 30.96 28.40
C ILE A 517 20.47 29.91 27.27
N ASN A 518 21.47 29.00 27.31
CA ASN A 518 21.57 27.95 26.30
C ASN A 518 20.39 26.98 26.38
N LEU A 519 19.92 26.59 27.57
CA LEU A 519 18.75 25.74 27.73
C LEU A 519 17.49 26.41 27.16
N VAL A 520 17.22 27.66 27.56
CA VAL A 520 16.04 28.42 27.10
C VAL A 520 16.04 28.56 25.58
N ASN A 521 17.21 28.90 24.98
CA ASN A 521 17.32 28.99 23.53
C ASN A 521 17.14 27.63 22.82
N ASN A 522 17.61 26.51 23.40
CA ASN A 522 17.37 25.19 22.82
C ASN A 522 15.89 24.77 22.90
N LEU A 523 15.18 25.17 23.94
CA LEU A 523 13.75 24.90 24.07
C LEU A 523 12.93 25.67 23.01
N GLU A 524 13.24 26.97 22.80
CA GLU A 524 12.59 27.75 21.75
C GLU A 524 12.89 27.19 20.37
N ARG A 525 14.17 26.85 20.06
CA ARG A 525 14.54 26.23 18.78
C ARG A 525 13.79 24.91 18.54
N ALA A 526 13.46 24.16 19.58
CA ALA A 526 12.58 23.00 19.43
C ALA A 526 11.18 23.43 18.98
N GLY A 527 10.64 24.54 19.48
CA GLY A 527 9.40 25.15 19.02
C GLY A 527 9.46 25.54 17.54
N ASP A 528 10.52 26.25 17.13
CA ASP A 528 10.76 26.65 15.73
C ASP A 528 10.73 25.45 14.77
N HIS A 529 11.47 24.39 15.09
CA HIS A 529 11.50 23.19 14.25
C HIS A 529 10.11 22.52 14.17
N LEU A 530 9.35 22.49 15.25
CA LEU A 530 8.00 21.97 15.25
C LEU A 530 7.05 22.80 14.39
N MET A 531 7.20 24.14 14.41
CA MET A 531 6.43 25.04 13.57
C MET A 531 6.79 24.90 12.09
N PHE A 532 8.08 24.71 11.75
CA PHE A 532 8.49 24.41 10.37
C PHE A 532 7.85 23.12 9.83
N ILE A 533 7.77 22.07 10.65
CA ILE A 533 7.07 20.83 10.30
C ILE A 533 5.59 21.09 10.00
N ALA A 534 4.90 21.84 10.89
CA ALA A 534 3.50 22.17 10.72
C ALA A 534 3.24 22.96 9.43
N ASN A 535 4.05 23.98 9.14
CA ASN A 535 3.95 24.81 7.93
C ASN A 535 4.16 24.02 6.65
N ALA A 536 5.21 23.20 6.57
CA ALA A 536 5.53 22.44 5.37
C ALA A 536 4.39 21.52 4.93
N PHE A 537 3.71 20.87 5.86
CA PHE A 537 2.56 20.01 5.56
C PHE A 537 1.26 20.78 5.34
N TYR A 538 1.09 21.94 5.96
CA TYR A 538 -0.02 22.84 5.66
C TYR A 538 0.04 23.33 4.20
N ASP A 539 1.22 23.77 3.74
CA ASP A 539 1.43 24.22 2.36
C ASP A 539 1.30 23.09 1.33
N ALA A 540 1.78 21.91 1.66
CA ALA A 540 1.63 20.72 0.79
C ALA A 540 0.16 20.26 0.64
N ASN A 541 -0.72 20.60 1.58
CA ASN A 541 -2.14 20.26 1.54
C ASN A 541 -3.02 21.28 0.78
N LYS A 542 -2.51 22.52 0.59
CA LYS A 542 -3.12 23.53 -0.28
C LYS A 542 -2.91 23.18 -1.75
#